data_19dc8aaed8d32f6200c2393d552d63af
#
_entry.id   19dc8aaed8d32f6200c2393d552d63af
#
_cell.length_a   1.000
_cell.length_b   1.000
_cell.length_c   1.000
_cell.angle_alpha   90.00
_cell.angle_beta   90.00
_cell.angle_gamma   90.00
#
_symmetry.space_group_name_H-M   'P 1'
#
loop_
_entity.id
_entity.type
_entity.pdbx_description
1 polymer ?
#
loop_
_entity_poly.entity_id
_entity_poly.type
_entity_poly.pdbx_seq_one_letter_code
_entity_poly.pdbx_strand_id
1 'polypeptide(L)'
;IGMSTLSYSASFYEDDEPDDDAETKGKKKQKTREQEAKEEKAMMTFTVILSIVMAVAVFMIAPYYVSRLFALFVKNDTAVIIIEGIVRLVFFIIYVKLISLMNDIKRVYMYHGAEHKCINCIEHGMELTVENVLKSSKEHKRCGTSFLLIVMCISIVFFMFIRVETPVLRLVLRILLVPVIAGVSYEVLRLAGNSDSKFMDIVSRPGLWLQHLTTREPDASMVE
;
A
#
# COMPACT_ATOMS: atom_id res chain seq x y z
N ILE A 1 14.38 3.13 -5.80
CA ILE A 1 14.52 1.96 -4.91
C ILE A 1 13.41 0.95 -5.21
N GLY A 2 12.11 1.24 -5.05
CA GLY A 2 11.02 0.27 -5.21
C GLY A 2 10.97 -0.44 -6.57
N MET A 3 11.15 0.26 -7.68
CA MET A 3 11.22 -0.34 -9.03
C MET A 3 12.40 -1.30 -9.19
N SER A 4 13.56 -0.94 -8.66
CA SER A 4 14.75 -1.80 -8.69
C SER A 4 14.55 -3.07 -7.86
N THR A 5 13.89 -2.97 -6.71
CA THR A 5 13.57 -4.13 -5.86
C THR A 5 12.57 -5.06 -6.54
N LEU A 6 11.54 -4.51 -7.21
CA LEU A 6 10.57 -5.31 -7.98
C LEU A 6 11.23 -6.04 -9.15
N SER A 7 12.09 -5.36 -9.92
CA SER A 7 12.84 -5.99 -11.03
C SER A 7 13.78 -7.08 -10.50
N TYR A 8 14.44 -6.86 -9.36
CA TYR A 8 15.28 -7.87 -8.73
C TYR A 8 14.47 -9.08 -8.27
N SER A 9 13.31 -8.87 -7.65
CA SER A 9 12.42 -9.96 -7.24
C SER A 9 11.87 -10.75 -8.45
N ALA A 10 11.52 -10.05 -9.54
CA ALA A 10 11.02 -10.69 -10.75
C ALA A 10 12.08 -11.59 -11.42
N SER A 11 13.37 -11.22 -11.35
CA SER A 11 14.45 -12.00 -11.99
C SER A 11 14.59 -13.42 -11.45
N PHE A 12 14.12 -13.71 -10.22
CA PHE A 12 14.13 -15.06 -9.67
C PHE A 12 13.07 -15.99 -10.26
N TYR A 13 12.05 -15.46 -10.95
CA TYR A 13 11.01 -16.25 -11.61
C TYR A 13 11.38 -16.60 -13.07
N GLU A 14 12.33 -15.87 -13.68
CA GLU A 14 12.78 -16.11 -15.04
C GLU A 14 13.73 -17.31 -15.16
N ASP A 15 14.37 -17.73 -14.07
CA ASP A 15 15.35 -18.84 -14.06
C ASP A 15 14.70 -20.24 -13.97
N ASP A 16 13.38 -20.35 -13.78
CA ASP A 16 12.66 -21.62 -13.63
C ASP A 16 12.07 -22.18 -14.93
N GLU A 17 12.28 -21.55 -16.10
CA GLU A 17 11.95 -22.19 -17.39
C GLU A 17 13.07 -23.12 -17.83
N PRO A 18 12.79 -24.41 -18.10
CA PRO A 18 13.82 -25.35 -18.54
C PRO A 18 14.39 -24.96 -19.88
N ASP A 19 15.71 -24.76 -19.95
CA ASP A 19 16.49 -24.59 -21.18
C ASP A 19 16.46 -25.91 -21.98
N ASP A 20 15.43 -26.14 -22.77
CA ASP A 20 15.46 -27.14 -23.83
C ASP A 20 16.07 -26.52 -25.11
N ASP A 21 17.20 -27.12 -25.54
CA ASP A 21 17.94 -26.87 -26.79
C ASP A 21 19.01 -25.75 -26.81
N ALA A 22 20.15 -26.06 -26.19
CA ALA A 22 21.45 -25.48 -26.55
C ALA A 22 22.05 -26.23 -27.76
N GLU A 23 22.36 -25.48 -28.77
CA GLU A 23 23.36 -25.59 -29.82
C GLU A 23 22.80 -25.28 -31.21
N THR A 24 23.22 -24.21 -31.77
CA THR A 24 23.07 -23.69 -33.15
C THR A 24 22.09 -22.50 -33.29
N LYS A 25 22.49 -21.28 -32.91
CA LYS A 25 21.93 -20.01 -33.46
C LYS A 25 22.41 -18.75 -32.69
N GLY A 26 23.71 -18.60 -32.46
CA GLY A 26 24.27 -17.56 -31.57
C GLY A 26 24.05 -16.09 -31.97
N LYS A 27 23.88 -15.71 -33.23
CA LYS A 27 23.78 -14.29 -33.66
C LYS A 27 22.34 -13.83 -33.94
N LYS A 28 21.44 -14.71 -34.35
CA LYS A 28 20.01 -14.38 -34.52
C LYS A 28 19.27 -14.36 -33.14
N LYS A 29 19.65 -15.26 -32.24
CA LYS A 29 19.09 -15.37 -30.89
C LYS A 29 19.44 -14.13 -30.03
N GLN A 30 20.61 -13.53 -30.21
CA GLN A 30 21.01 -12.34 -29.41
C GLN A 30 20.23 -11.10 -29.83
N LYS A 31 19.93 -10.87 -31.11
CA LYS A 31 19.08 -9.75 -31.58
C LYS A 31 17.61 -9.93 -31.17
N THR A 32 17.12 -11.15 -31.14
CA THR A 32 15.74 -11.46 -30.69
C THR A 32 15.60 -11.26 -29.21
N ARG A 33 16.56 -11.73 -28.38
CA ARG A 33 16.58 -11.52 -26.92
C ARG A 33 16.66 -10.02 -26.52
N GLU A 34 17.44 -9.20 -27.26
CA GLU A 34 17.47 -7.76 -27.01
C GLU A 34 16.17 -7.04 -27.42
N GLN A 35 15.47 -7.52 -28.42
CA GLN A 35 14.16 -7.00 -28.82
C GLN A 35 13.08 -7.42 -27.83
N GLU A 36 13.06 -8.68 -27.41
CA GLU A 36 12.16 -9.21 -26.38
C GLU A 36 12.33 -8.46 -25.05
N ALA A 37 13.58 -8.26 -24.59
CA ALA A 37 13.88 -7.49 -23.38
C ALA A 37 13.47 -6.01 -23.48
N LYS A 38 13.51 -5.42 -24.69
CA LYS A 38 13.02 -4.03 -24.90
C LYS A 38 11.49 -3.96 -24.89
N GLU A 39 10.83 -4.92 -25.51
CA GLU A 39 9.36 -5.02 -25.52
C GLU A 39 8.83 -5.29 -24.10
N GLU A 40 9.47 -6.15 -23.35
CA GLU A 40 9.15 -6.45 -21.97
C GLU A 40 9.32 -5.21 -21.05
N LYS A 41 10.45 -4.50 -21.18
CA LYS A 41 10.64 -3.21 -20.47
C LYS A 41 9.61 -2.16 -20.88
N ALA A 42 9.25 -2.09 -22.16
CA ALA A 42 8.22 -1.15 -22.62
C ALA A 42 6.85 -1.52 -22.07
N MET A 43 6.51 -2.80 -22.04
CA MET A 43 5.25 -3.31 -21.49
C MET A 43 5.19 -3.07 -19.98
N MET A 44 6.28 -3.35 -19.24
CA MET A 44 6.38 -3.06 -17.81
C MET A 44 6.21 -1.55 -17.52
N THR A 45 6.89 -0.70 -18.29
CA THR A 45 6.79 0.76 -18.16
C THR A 45 5.36 1.25 -18.45
N PHE A 46 4.74 0.73 -19.51
CA PHE A 46 3.35 1.05 -19.84
C PHE A 46 2.39 0.64 -18.72
N THR A 47 2.54 -0.57 -18.19
CA THR A 47 1.72 -1.08 -17.08
C THR A 47 1.85 -0.22 -15.83
N VAL A 48 3.08 0.20 -15.48
CA VAL A 48 3.34 1.09 -14.35
C VAL A 48 2.69 2.46 -14.56
N ILE A 49 2.85 3.07 -15.74
CA ILE A 49 2.22 4.36 -16.05
C ILE A 49 0.70 4.23 -15.98
N LEU A 50 0.12 3.21 -16.58
CA LEU A 50 -1.31 2.95 -16.56
C LEU A 50 -1.82 2.76 -15.12
N SER A 51 -1.09 2.03 -14.28
CA SER A 51 -1.43 1.83 -12.86
C SER A 51 -1.42 3.13 -12.08
N ILE A 52 -0.43 4.01 -12.32
CA ILE A 52 -0.35 5.34 -11.69
C ILE A 52 -1.54 6.21 -12.13
N VAL A 53 -1.86 6.23 -13.43
CA VAL A 53 -3.00 6.98 -13.96
C VAL A 53 -4.30 6.50 -13.35
N MET A 54 -4.51 5.18 -13.28
CA MET A 54 -5.69 4.58 -12.64
C MET A 54 -5.76 4.91 -11.14
N ALA A 55 -4.64 4.83 -10.42
CA ALA A 55 -4.60 5.20 -9.01
C ALA A 55 -4.98 6.67 -8.77
N VAL A 56 -4.44 7.59 -9.58
CA VAL A 56 -4.81 9.01 -9.53
C VAL A 56 -6.30 9.21 -9.86
N ALA A 57 -6.81 8.54 -10.87
CA ALA A 57 -8.22 8.62 -11.25
C ALA A 57 -9.15 8.15 -10.12
N VAL A 58 -8.87 6.99 -9.52
CA VAL A 58 -9.71 6.40 -8.48
C VAL A 58 -9.57 7.10 -7.12
N PHE A 59 -8.34 7.46 -6.71
CA PHE A 59 -8.09 7.97 -5.35
C PHE A 59 -7.99 9.49 -5.24
N MET A 60 -7.85 10.21 -6.35
CA MET A 60 -7.83 11.68 -6.33
C MET A 60 -8.97 12.30 -7.11
N ILE A 61 -9.24 11.83 -8.34
CA ILE A 61 -10.23 12.46 -9.24
C ILE A 61 -11.64 12.04 -8.84
N ALA A 62 -11.91 10.75 -8.67
CA ALA A 62 -13.26 10.26 -8.35
C ALA A 62 -13.79 10.81 -7.01
N PRO A 63 -13.05 10.80 -5.87
CA PRO A 63 -13.51 11.41 -4.64
C PRO A 63 -13.79 12.91 -4.76
N TYR A 64 -12.99 13.63 -5.54
CA TYR A 64 -13.22 15.05 -5.81
C TYR A 64 -14.55 15.29 -6.49
N TYR A 65 -14.88 14.56 -7.55
CA TYR A 65 -16.16 14.73 -8.24
C TYR A 65 -17.35 14.27 -7.40
N VAL A 66 -17.20 13.18 -6.66
CA VAL A 66 -18.24 12.71 -5.73
C VAL A 66 -18.50 13.77 -4.65
N SER A 67 -17.46 14.37 -4.07
CA SER A 67 -17.62 15.42 -3.07
C SER A 67 -18.29 16.69 -3.63
N ARG A 68 -18.06 16.98 -4.90
CA ARG A 68 -18.75 18.12 -5.59
C ARG A 68 -20.26 17.93 -5.70
N LEU A 69 -20.76 16.70 -5.78
CA LEU A 69 -22.21 16.44 -5.71
C LEU A 69 -22.76 16.83 -4.33
N PHE A 70 -22.02 16.55 -3.26
CA PHE A 70 -22.41 16.98 -1.91
C PHE A 70 -22.32 18.49 -1.71
N ALA A 71 -21.39 19.17 -2.43
CA ALA A 71 -21.29 20.64 -2.38
C ALA A 71 -22.54 21.36 -2.91
N LEU A 72 -23.42 20.69 -3.66
CA LEU A 72 -24.72 21.24 -4.06
C LEU A 72 -25.65 21.46 -2.86
N PHE A 73 -25.49 20.67 -1.81
CA PHE A 73 -26.32 20.69 -0.61
C PHE A 73 -25.60 21.33 0.59
N VAL A 74 -24.28 21.29 0.62
CA VAL A 74 -23.44 21.78 1.72
C VAL A 74 -22.71 23.05 1.27
N LYS A 75 -23.07 24.20 1.85
CA LYS A 75 -22.48 25.50 1.49
C LYS A 75 -21.15 25.80 2.24
N ASN A 76 -20.74 24.96 3.17
CA ASN A 76 -19.53 25.16 3.97
C ASN A 76 -18.34 24.47 3.30
N ASP A 77 -17.35 25.23 2.83
CA ASP A 77 -16.16 24.73 2.14
C ASP A 77 -15.35 23.73 2.99
N THR A 78 -15.23 23.98 4.28
CA THR A 78 -14.54 23.08 5.21
C THR A 78 -15.26 21.73 5.31
N ALA A 79 -16.59 21.73 5.38
CA ALA A 79 -17.37 20.49 5.38
C ALA A 79 -17.22 19.71 4.07
N VAL A 80 -17.16 20.39 2.91
CA VAL A 80 -16.92 19.75 1.61
C VAL A 80 -15.54 19.08 1.57
N ILE A 81 -14.50 19.71 2.12
CA ILE A 81 -13.14 19.12 2.20
C ILE A 81 -13.15 17.88 3.09
N ILE A 82 -13.84 17.92 4.23
CA ILE A 82 -13.98 16.77 5.13
C ILE A 82 -14.72 15.63 4.41
N ILE A 83 -15.81 15.93 3.72
CA ILE A 83 -16.58 14.95 2.94
C ILE A 83 -15.68 14.33 1.85
N GLU A 84 -14.89 15.13 1.12
CA GLU A 84 -13.93 14.62 0.14
C GLU A 84 -12.95 13.63 0.77
N GLY A 85 -12.41 13.96 1.95
CA GLY A 85 -11.51 13.09 2.68
C GLY A 85 -12.17 11.78 3.12
N ILE A 86 -13.40 11.84 3.65
CA ILE A 86 -14.18 10.66 4.04
C ILE A 86 -14.49 9.79 2.81
N VAL A 87 -14.92 10.39 1.70
CA VAL A 87 -15.18 9.66 0.45
C VAL A 87 -13.91 8.94 -0.02
N ARG A 88 -12.76 9.61 0.03
CA ARG A 88 -11.45 8.99 -0.32
C ARG A 88 -11.13 7.81 0.58
N LEU A 89 -11.35 7.93 1.88
CA LEU A 89 -11.15 6.85 2.85
C LEU A 89 -12.08 5.66 2.55
N VAL A 90 -13.35 5.92 2.24
CA VAL A 90 -14.31 4.87 1.87
C VAL A 90 -13.88 4.16 0.59
N PHE A 91 -13.46 4.90 -0.46
CA PHE A 91 -12.93 4.31 -1.69
C PHE A 91 -11.72 3.41 -1.41
N PHE A 92 -10.81 3.86 -0.55
CA PHE A 92 -9.64 3.06 -0.16
C PHE A 92 -10.04 1.77 0.55
N ILE A 93 -10.95 1.84 1.52
CA ILE A 93 -11.42 0.66 2.26
C ILE A 93 -12.13 -0.34 1.31
N ILE A 94 -12.99 0.18 0.40
CA ILE A 94 -13.65 -0.65 -0.61
C ILE A 94 -12.61 -1.33 -1.50
N TYR A 95 -11.61 -0.58 -1.99
CA TYR A 95 -10.54 -1.12 -2.81
C TYR A 95 -9.79 -2.24 -2.09
N VAL A 96 -9.32 -1.99 -0.86
CA VAL A 96 -8.62 -3.00 -0.05
C VAL A 96 -9.50 -4.24 0.15
N LYS A 97 -10.80 -4.05 0.42
CA LYS A 97 -11.75 -5.15 0.56
C LYS A 97 -11.89 -5.95 -0.73
N LEU A 98 -12.01 -5.28 -1.89
CA LEU A 98 -12.16 -5.95 -3.18
C LEU A 98 -10.92 -6.78 -3.53
N ILE A 99 -9.71 -6.20 -3.39
CA ILE A 99 -8.48 -6.96 -3.68
C ILE A 99 -8.27 -8.12 -2.69
N SER A 100 -8.74 -7.99 -1.44
CA SER A 100 -8.65 -9.06 -0.43
C SER A 100 -9.46 -10.32 -0.79
N LEU A 101 -10.35 -10.23 -1.77
CA LEU A 101 -11.14 -11.36 -2.27
C LEU A 101 -10.41 -12.18 -3.33
N MET A 102 -9.39 -11.61 -3.98
CA MET A 102 -8.58 -12.29 -5.00
C MET A 102 -7.72 -13.39 -4.36
N ASN A 103 -7.63 -14.56 -5.00
CA ASN A 103 -6.93 -15.71 -4.41
C ASN A 103 -5.42 -15.46 -4.26
N ASP A 104 -4.79 -14.82 -5.24
CA ASP A 104 -3.37 -14.50 -5.17
C ASP A 104 -3.06 -13.52 -4.03
N ILE A 105 -3.91 -12.51 -3.85
CA ILE A 105 -3.79 -11.55 -2.75
C ILE A 105 -4.06 -12.19 -1.39
N LYS A 106 -4.95 -13.18 -1.31
CA LYS A 106 -5.16 -13.93 -0.06
C LYS A 106 -3.87 -14.59 0.42
N ARG A 107 -3.10 -15.18 -0.51
CA ARG A 107 -1.82 -15.82 -0.19
C ARG A 107 -0.78 -14.78 0.27
N VAL A 108 -0.69 -13.64 -0.42
CA VAL A 108 0.17 -12.52 0.02
C VAL A 108 -0.21 -12.05 1.43
N TYR A 109 -1.51 -11.97 1.75
CA TYR A 109 -1.98 -11.58 3.08
C TYR A 109 -1.73 -12.65 4.15
N MET A 110 -1.59 -13.92 3.79
CA MET A 110 -1.13 -14.97 4.71
C MET A 110 0.35 -14.78 5.05
N TYR A 111 1.21 -14.50 4.07
CA TYR A 111 2.61 -14.16 4.33
C TYR A 111 2.77 -12.88 5.16
N HIS A 112 1.96 -11.86 4.89
CA HIS A 112 1.92 -10.64 5.71
C HIS A 112 1.52 -10.93 7.16
N GLY A 113 0.57 -11.84 7.36
CA GLY A 113 0.21 -12.34 8.70
C GLY A 113 1.33 -13.13 9.36
N ALA A 114 2.06 -13.96 8.60
CA ALA A 114 3.24 -14.69 9.08
C ALA A 114 4.34 -13.73 9.55
N GLU A 115 4.65 -12.70 8.74
CA GLU A 115 5.62 -11.66 9.09
C GLU A 115 5.26 -10.98 10.43
N HIS A 116 4.00 -10.54 10.60
CA HIS A 116 3.55 -9.93 11.86
C HIS A 116 3.68 -10.87 13.05
N LYS A 117 3.34 -12.15 12.88
CA LYS A 117 3.46 -13.16 13.93
C LYS A 117 4.92 -13.41 14.32
N CYS A 118 5.84 -13.47 13.34
CA CYS A 118 7.28 -13.57 13.60
C CYS A 118 7.80 -12.36 14.38
N ILE A 119 7.45 -11.15 13.95
CA ILE A 119 7.88 -9.91 14.63
C ILE A 119 7.34 -9.88 16.06
N ASN A 120 6.05 -10.16 16.26
CA ASN A 120 5.45 -10.20 17.58
C ASN A 120 6.09 -11.29 18.49
N CYS A 121 6.42 -12.44 17.94
CA CYS A 121 7.14 -13.50 18.66
C CYS A 121 8.48 -12.99 19.22
N ILE A 122 9.27 -12.32 18.37
CA ILE A 122 10.57 -11.74 18.75
C ILE A 122 10.39 -10.60 19.75
N GLU A 123 9.46 -9.68 19.52
CA GLU A 123 9.23 -8.52 20.41
C GLU A 123 8.76 -8.93 21.82
N HIS A 124 8.09 -10.08 21.95
CA HIS A 124 7.71 -10.64 23.25
C HIS A 124 8.80 -11.53 23.88
N GLY A 125 10.00 -11.59 23.26
CA GLY A 125 11.12 -12.38 23.78
C GLY A 125 10.92 -13.88 23.72
N MET A 126 9.98 -14.36 22.89
CA MET A 126 9.76 -15.79 22.69
C MET A 126 10.78 -16.36 21.69
N GLU A 127 11.15 -17.63 21.88
CA GLU A 127 11.97 -18.35 20.91
C GLU A 127 11.23 -18.45 19.57
N LEU A 128 11.94 -18.21 18.45
CA LEU A 128 11.37 -18.21 17.10
C LEU A 128 11.19 -19.67 16.63
N THR A 129 10.16 -20.33 17.15
CA THR A 129 9.70 -21.65 16.72
C THR A 129 8.36 -21.54 16.03
N VAL A 130 8.04 -22.47 15.11
CA VAL A 130 6.76 -22.50 14.39
C VAL A 130 5.59 -22.42 15.37
N GLU A 131 5.65 -23.14 16.48
CA GLU A 131 4.60 -23.16 17.50
C GLU A 131 4.38 -21.78 18.15
N ASN A 132 5.46 -21.09 18.56
CA ASN A 132 5.40 -19.78 19.20
C ASN A 132 4.94 -18.72 18.20
N VAL A 133 5.43 -18.78 16.96
CA VAL A 133 5.01 -17.86 15.89
C VAL A 133 3.52 -18.01 15.62
N LEU A 134 3.01 -19.22 15.44
CA LEU A 134 1.58 -19.45 15.20
C LEU A 134 0.69 -18.98 16.36
N LYS A 135 1.16 -18.99 17.60
CA LYS A 135 0.46 -18.45 18.77
C LYS A 135 0.49 -16.92 18.86
N SER A 136 1.45 -16.28 18.21
CA SER A 136 1.62 -14.83 18.25
C SER A 136 0.52 -14.10 17.48
N SER A 137 0.32 -12.78 17.77
CA SER A 137 -0.67 -11.96 17.08
C SER A 137 -0.26 -11.68 15.64
N LYS A 138 -1.24 -11.66 14.72
CA LYS A 138 -1.06 -11.17 13.35
C LYS A 138 -1.29 -9.66 13.21
N GLU A 139 -1.60 -8.97 14.29
CA GLU A 139 -1.73 -7.52 14.32
C GLU A 139 -0.47 -6.87 14.86
N HIS A 140 0.02 -5.83 14.20
CA HIS A 140 1.24 -5.14 14.60
C HIS A 140 1.09 -3.63 14.43
N LYS A 141 1.43 -2.83 15.47
CA LYS A 141 1.23 -1.37 15.48
C LYS A 141 2.05 -0.65 14.41
N ARG A 142 3.21 -1.16 14.01
CA ARG A 142 4.16 -0.54 13.05
C ARG A 142 4.04 -1.08 11.63
N CYS A 143 2.84 -1.41 11.20
CA CYS A 143 2.59 -1.95 9.86
C CYS A 143 2.41 -0.85 8.81
N GLY A 144 2.89 -1.10 7.59
CA GLY A 144 2.75 -0.20 6.44
C GLY A 144 1.29 0.07 6.04
N THR A 145 0.37 -0.89 6.23
CA THR A 145 -1.06 -0.67 5.96
C THR A 145 -1.69 0.28 6.97
N SER A 146 -1.29 0.22 8.25
CA SER A 146 -1.66 1.21 9.27
C SER A 146 -1.11 2.59 8.92
N PHE A 147 0.13 2.65 8.41
CA PHE A 147 0.74 3.90 7.94
C PHE A 147 -0.09 4.56 6.84
N LEU A 148 -0.55 3.81 5.84
CA LEU A 148 -1.40 4.35 4.77
C LEU A 148 -2.68 4.99 5.31
N LEU A 149 -3.34 4.34 6.27
CA LEU A 149 -4.54 4.90 6.89
C LEU A 149 -4.24 6.19 7.66
N ILE A 150 -3.15 6.23 8.42
CA ILE A 150 -2.70 7.43 9.14
C ILE A 150 -2.41 8.57 8.16
N VAL A 151 -1.70 8.30 7.06
CA VAL A 151 -1.45 9.26 5.97
C VAL A 151 -2.75 9.85 5.44
N MET A 152 -3.76 9.01 5.22
CA MET A 152 -5.06 9.47 4.72
C MET A 152 -5.77 10.37 5.74
N CYS A 153 -5.80 9.99 7.01
CA CYS A 153 -6.40 10.79 8.07
C CYS A 153 -5.68 12.14 8.25
N ILE A 154 -4.35 12.13 8.30
CA ILE A 154 -3.55 13.34 8.43
C ILE A 154 -3.70 14.23 7.20
N SER A 155 -3.79 13.65 5.98
CA SER A 155 -3.98 14.43 4.76
C SER A 155 -5.29 15.24 4.79
N ILE A 156 -6.37 14.71 5.37
CA ILE A 156 -7.63 15.44 5.53
C ILE A 156 -7.40 16.70 6.35
N VAL A 157 -6.69 16.57 7.48
CA VAL A 157 -6.38 17.71 8.36
C VAL A 157 -5.54 18.76 7.61
N PHE A 158 -4.46 18.35 6.93
CA PHE A 158 -3.63 19.28 6.17
C PHE A 158 -4.41 19.98 5.06
N PHE A 159 -5.27 19.26 4.34
CA PHE A 159 -6.03 19.82 3.23
C PHE A 159 -7.14 20.79 3.67
N MET A 160 -7.59 20.74 4.92
CA MET A 160 -8.51 21.73 5.48
C MET A 160 -7.89 23.14 5.55
N PHE A 161 -6.56 23.23 5.63
CA PHE A 161 -5.84 24.51 5.65
C PHE A 161 -5.54 25.03 4.25
N ILE A 162 -5.68 24.22 3.20
CA ILE A 162 -5.45 24.63 1.80
C ILE A 162 -6.73 25.25 1.26
N ARG A 163 -6.80 26.58 1.29
CA ARG A 163 -7.91 27.38 0.75
C ARG A 163 -7.49 28.04 -0.57
N VAL A 164 -7.48 27.27 -1.66
CA VAL A 164 -7.10 27.74 -3.00
C VAL A 164 -8.24 27.49 -3.95
N GLU A 165 -8.62 28.53 -4.72
CA GLU A 165 -9.76 28.49 -5.61
C GLU A 165 -9.48 27.72 -6.91
N THR A 166 -8.25 27.86 -7.45
CA THR A 166 -7.88 27.22 -8.71
C THR A 166 -7.61 25.71 -8.54
N PRO A 167 -8.30 24.83 -9.30
CA PRO A 167 -8.14 23.38 -9.16
C PRO A 167 -6.70 22.89 -9.40
N VAL A 168 -6.02 23.51 -10.38
CA VAL A 168 -4.62 23.15 -10.72
C VAL A 168 -3.67 23.45 -9.56
N LEU A 169 -3.74 24.67 -8.98
CA LEU A 169 -2.86 25.04 -7.86
C LEU A 169 -3.17 24.18 -6.63
N ARG A 170 -4.45 23.85 -6.39
CA ARG A 170 -4.85 22.91 -5.32
C ARG A 170 -4.20 21.54 -5.49
N LEU A 171 -4.20 20.99 -6.72
CA LEU A 171 -3.55 19.73 -7.03
C LEU A 171 -2.03 19.79 -6.80
N VAL A 172 -1.37 20.83 -7.29
CA VAL A 172 0.07 21.04 -7.12
C VAL A 172 0.45 21.12 -5.63
N LEU A 173 -0.29 21.90 -4.83
CA LEU A 173 -0.04 22.01 -3.39
C LEU A 173 -0.27 20.66 -2.67
N ARG A 174 -1.28 19.89 -3.05
CA ARG A 174 -1.52 18.55 -2.48
C ARG A 174 -0.35 17.62 -2.77
N ILE A 175 0.20 17.65 -3.98
CA ILE A 175 1.37 16.83 -4.35
C ILE A 175 2.62 17.28 -3.57
N LEU A 176 2.86 18.57 -3.47
CA LEU A 176 4.00 19.10 -2.72
C LEU A 176 3.94 18.81 -1.22
N LEU A 177 2.73 18.66 -0.65
CA LEU A 177 2.54 18.31 0.75
C LEU A 177 2.69 16.81 1.03
N VAL A 178 2.69 15.94 0.02
CA VAL A 178 2.83 14.49 0.23
C VAL A 178 4.03 14.12 1.08
N PRO A 179 5.26 14.63 0.84
CA PRO A 179 6.42 14.31 1.67
C PRO A 179 6.25 14.77 3.13
N VAL A 180 5.65 15.94 3.34
CA VAL A 180 5.40 16.48 4.70
C VAL A 180 4.39 15.62 5.43
N ILE A 181 3.27 15.31 4.78
CA ILE A 181 2.22 14.45 5.34
C ILE A 181 2.78 13.06 5.66
N ALA A 182 3.58 12.49 4.77
CA ALA A 182 4.23 11.20 4.99
C ALA A 182 5.19 11.24 6.18
N GLY A 183 6.01 12.30 6.31
CA GLY A 183 6.91 12.48 7.44
C GLY A 183 6.18 12.59 8.77
N VAL A 184 5.14 13.42 8.86
CA VAL A 184 4.30 13.55 10.07
C VAL A 184 3.62 12.22 10.39
N SER A 185 3.09 11.52 9.39
CA SER A 185 2.43 10.23 9.57
C SER A 185 3.39 9.15 10.07
N TYR A 186 4.64 9.18 9.60
CA TYR A 186 5.68 8.27 10.06
C TYR A 186 6.00 8.51 11.54
N GLU A 187 6.13 9.79 11.97
CA GLU A 187 6.37 10.10 13.39
C GLU A 187 5.19 9.66 14.27
N VAL A 188 3.94 9.86 13.82
CA VAL A 188 2.76 9.36 14.53
C VAL A 188 2.78 7.84 14.66
N LEU A 189 3.11 7.12 13.57
CA LEU A 189 3.22 5.65 13.58
C LEU A 189 4.34 5.19 14.53
N ARG A 190 5.49 5.85 14.49
CA ARG A 190 6.64 5.56 15.36
C ARG A 190 6.30 5.75 16.84
N LEU A 191 5.64 6.84 17.16
CA LEU A 191 5.18 7.12 18.52
C LEU A 191 4.13 6.10 18.98
N ALA A 192 3.21 5.73 18.13
CA ALA A 192 2.18 4.74 18.41
C ALA A 192 2.77 3.33 18.65
N GLY A 193 3.82 2.98 17.92
CA GLY A 193 4.53 1.70 18.09
C GLY A 193 5.43 1.63 19.33
N ASN A 194 5.88 2.77 19.83
CA ASN A 194 6.81 2.84 20.97
C ASN A 194 6.15 3.29 22.27
N SER A 195 4.85 3.50 22.30
CA SER A 195 4.13 4.03 23.47
C SER A 195 2.99 3.11 23.89
N ASP A 196 2.93 2.82 25.18
CA ASP A 196 1.84 2.08 25.81
C ASP A 196 0.75 2.99 26.36
N SER A 197 0.71 4.27 25.91
CA SER A 197 -0.30 5.21 26.37
C SER A 197 -1.67 4.87 25.77
N LYS A 198 -2.73 5.04 26.60
CA LYS A 198 -4.12 4.84 26.14
C LYS A 198 -4.49 5.70 24.93
N PHE A 199 -3.89 6.89 24.81
CA PHE A 199 -4.11 7.77 23.65
C PHE A 199 -3.54 7.15 22.37
N MET A 200 -2.31 6.62 22.41
CA MET A 200 -1.68 5.97 21.25
C MET A 200 -2.37 4.66 20.88
N ASP A 201 -2.92 3.94 21.85
CA ASP A 201 -3.77 2.78 21.57
C ASP A 201 -5.03 3.16 20.78
N ILE A 202 -5.69 4.26 21.14
CA ILE A 202 -6.85 4.75 20.39
C ILE A 202 -6.45 5.17 18.96
N VAL A 203 -5.32 5.86 18.81
CA VAL A 203 -4.80 6.29 17.51
C VAL A 203 -4.43 5.09 16.61
N SER A 204 -3.96 3.99 17.21
CA SER A 204 -3.56 2.77 16.49
C SER A 204 -4.76 1.90 16.07
N ARG A 205 -5.88 1.94 16.79
CA ARG A 205 -7.05 1.07 16.55
C ARG A 205 -7.56 1.06 15.11
N PRO A 206 -7.71 2.20 14.41
CA PRO A 206 -8.16 2.18 13.02
C PRO A 206 -7.19 1.43 12.10
N GLY A 207 -5.87 1.59 12.33
CA GLY A 207 -4.84 0.88 11.60
C GLY A 207 -4.87 -0.63 11.86
N LEU A 208 -4.98 -1.05 13.13
CA LEU A 208 -5.13 -2.45 13.50
C LEU A 208 -6.40 -3.06 12.91
N TRP A 209 -7.53 -2.32 12.94
CA TRP A 209 -8.76 -2.74 12.29
C TRP A 209 -8.58 -2.98 10.78
N LEU A 210 -7.85 -2.11 10.08
CA LEU A 210 -7.57 -2.28 8.66
C LEU A 210 -6.77 -3.57 8.39
N GLN A 211 -5.88 -3.96 9.32
CA GLN A 211 -5.11 -5.18 9.20
C GLN A 211 -5.98 -6.44 9.16
N HIS A 212 -7.17 -6.45 9.75
CA HIS A 212 -8.11 -7.58 9.58
C HIS A 212 -8.49 -7.83 8.10
N LEU A 213 -8.36 -6.81 7.24
CA LEU A 213 -8.59 -6.95 5.80
C LEU A 213 -7.31 -7.35 5.04
N THR A 214 -6.14 -6.99 5.56
CA THR A 214 -4.84 -7.10 4.86
C THR A 214 -3.89 -8.13 5.46
N THR A 215 -4.29 -8.84 6.52
CA THR A 215 -3.58 -9.98 7.10
C THR A 215 -4.51 -11.18 7.24
N ARG A 216 -3.95 -12.37 7.04
CA ARG A 216 -4.66 -13.65 7.23
C ARG A 216 -3.83 -14.58 8.08
N GLU A 217 -4.48 -15.61 8.64
CA GLU A 217 -3.76 -16.68 9.35
C GLU A 217 -2.87 -17.44 8.37
N PRO A 218 -1.57 -17.54 8.62
CA PRO A 218 -0.65 -18.31 7.79
C PRO A 218 -0.76 -19.81 8.07
N ASP A 219 -0.39 -20.61 7.08
CA ASP A 219 -0.13 -22.03 7.27
C ASP A 219 1.23 -22.24 7.94
N ALA A 220 1.45 -23.40 8.60
CA ALA A 220 2.71 -23.70 9.28
C ALA A 220 3.92 -23.61 8.35
N SER A 221 3.78 -24.05 7.09
CA SER A 221 4.83 -23.96 6.06
C SER A 221 5.21 -22.54 5.62
N MET A 222 4.42 -21.53 6.00
CA MET A 222 4.70 -20.11 5.69
C MET A 222 5.50 -19.42 6.82
N VAL A 223 5.69 -20.09 7.94
CA VAL A 223 6.43 -19.58 9.11
C VAL A 223 7.68 -20.38 9.41
N GLU A 224 7.92 -21.46 8.67
CA GLU A 224 9.19 -22.20 8.67
C GLU A 224 10.30 -21.41 7.98
#